data_92ced81559762966ce8e7717858ffd6d
#
_entry.id   92ced81559762966ce8e7717858ffd6d
#
_cell.length_a   1.000
_cell.length_b   1.000
_cell.length_c   1.000
_cell.angle_alpha   90.00
_cell.angle_beta   90.00
_cell.angle_gamma   90.00
#
_symmetry.space_group_name_H-M   'P 1'
#
loop_
_entity.id
_entity.type
_entity.pdbx_description
1 polymer ?
#
loop_
_entity_poly.entity_id
_entity_poly.type
_entity_poly.pdbx_seq_one_letter_code
_entity_poly.pdbx_strand_id
1 'polypeptide(L)'
;GPAPSISLPLRHRLLHPRHDHLFFECITLLGDRGFLNIHDPGILIRLAESIGDRGIKERAISSIVIKIAKIGVQLKNRDYLQRAVGLTCEIDGQETRSATLSSIIDEASLLAAQQGDLDLLLRMRAWSGELLKQELAVYAMANIIDGVIKYAIDRKSSDALEEAYLIAKDINDPSLRAQLFERIAECFVRIGCIILREPSSVTAVEDFTAAKRSFYRGLAIISQDIKSPQVSLKIAGIIDIIITH
;
A
#
# COMPACT_ATOMS: atom_id res chain seq x y z
N GLY A 1 -7.95 -8.21 -59.80
CA GLY A 1 -8.93 -7.22 -59.34
C GLY A 1 -8.51 -6.67 -58.00
N PRO A 2 -8.60 -5.38 -57.68
CA PRO A 2 -8.25 -4.83 -56.41
C PRO A 2 -9.23 -5.29 -55.33
N ALA A 3 -8.72 -5.64 -54.15
CA ALA A 3 -9.52 -6.00 -53.00
C ALA A 3 -10.49 -4.89 -52.60
N PRO A 4 -11.71 -5.20 -52.17
CA PRO A 4 -12.64 -4.18 -51.75
C PRO A 4 -12.13 -3.48 -50.50
N SER A 5 -11.87 -2.18 -50.60
CA SER A 5 -11.63 -1.30 -49.47
C SER A 5 -12.93 -1.25 -48.65
N ILE A 6 -12.93 -1.95 -47.51
CA ILE A 6 -13.98 -1.80 -46.52
C ILE A 6 -13.80 -0.41 -45.90
N SER A 7 -14.50 0.55 -46.52
CA SER A 7 -14.63 1.90 -45.95
C SER A 7 -15.48 1.79 -44.68
N LEU A 8 -14.85 2.08 -43.58
CA LEU A 8 -15.41 2.09 -42.23
C LEU A 8 -16.40 3.26 -42.05
N PRO A 9 -17.71 3.01 -42.07
CA PRO A 9 -18.68 3.96 -41.49
C PRO A 9 -18.93 3.68 -39.99
N LEU A 10 -18.18 2.80 -39.36
CA LEU A 10 -18.39 2.41 -37.95
C LEU A 10 -17.90 3.44 -36.92
N ARG A 11 -16.97 4.33 -37.30
CA ARG A 11 -16.46 5.34 -36.35
C ARG A 11 -17.45 6.40 -35.91
N HIS A 12 -18.43 6.75 -36.76
CA HIS A 12 -19.39 7.81 -36.43
C HIS A 12 -20.68 7.35 -35.72
N ARG A 13 -20.96 6.04 -35.68
CA ARG A 13 -22.14 5.52 -34.96
C ARG A 13 -21.93 5.20 -33.50
N LEU A 14 -20.65 5.09 -33.06
CA LEU A 14 -20.27 4.71 -31.67
C LEU A 14 -20.18 5.90 -30.72
N LEU A 15 -20.42 7.13 -31.18
CA LEU A 15 -20.32 8.36 -30.36
C LEU A 15 -21.65 8.72 -29.64
N HIS A 16 -22.58 7.77 -29.43
CA HIS A 16 -23.77 8.04 -28.66
C HIS A 16 -23.53 7.78 -27.18
N PRO A 17 -23.82 8.68 -26.23
CA PRO A 17 -23.56 8.53 -24.78
C PRO A 17 -24.07 7.21 -24.17
N ARG A 18 -25.14 6.64 -24.75
CA ARG A 18 -25.67 5.33 -24.34
C ARG A 18 -24.74 4.17 -24.66
N HIS A 19 -23.93 4.28 -25.71
CA HIS A 19 -22.98 3.23 -26.07
C HIS A 19 -21.76 3.22 -25.13
N ASP A 20 -21.32 4.39 -24.67
CA ASP A 20 -20.19 4.50 -23.74
C ASP A 20 -20.48 3.80 -22.41
N HIS A 21 -21.69 3.92 -21.87
CA HIS A 21 -22.13 3.20 -20.68
C HIS A 21 -22.17 1.68 -20.89
N LEU A 22 -22.68 1.21 -22.03
CA LEU A 22 -22.68 -0.21 -22.37
C LEU A 22 -21.25 -0.77 -22.50
N PHE A 23 -20.35 0.01 -23.11
CA PHE A 23 -18.93 -0.37 -23.18
C PHE A 23 -18.31 -0.48 -21.79
N PHE A 24 -18.57 0.47 -20.91
CA PHE A 24 -18.12 0.43 -19.52
C PHE A 24 -18.62 -0.81 -18.78
N GLU A 25 -19.92 -1.13 -18.91
CA GLU A 25 -20.51 -2.33 -18.33
C GLU A 25 -19.88 -3.61 -18.86
N CYS A 26 -19.68 -3.71 -20.19
CA CYS A 26 -19.00 -4.86 -20.81
C CYS A 26 -17.57 -5.03 -20.28
N ILE A 27 -16.78 -3.95 -20.18
CA ILE A 27 -15.41 -3.99 -19.65
C ILE A 27 -15.43 -4.45 -18.20
N THR A 28 -16.37 -3.96 -17.40
CA THR A 28 -16.53 -4.32 -16.00
C THR A 28 -16.86 -5.82 -15.86
N LEU A 29 -17.83 -6.31 -16.63
CA LEU A 29 -18.23 -7.73 -16.64
C LEU A 29 -17.10 -8.65 -17.10
N LEU A 30 -16.35 -8.27 -18.13
CA LEU A 30 -15.19 -9.04 -18.59
C LEU A 30 -14.11 -9.13 -17.51
N GLY A 31 -13.85 -8.02 -16.84
CA GLY A 31 -12.92 -8.00 -15.69
C GLY A 31 -13.40 -8.88 -14.54
N ASP A 32 -14.69 -8.90 -14.22
CA ASP A 32 -15.28 -9.70 -13.13
C ASP A 32 -15.29 -11.21 -13.45
N ARG A 33 -15.40 -11.58 -14.72
CA ARG A 33 -15.40 -12.99 -15.16
C ARG A 33 -14.00 -13.61 -15.34
N GLY A 34 -12.97 -12.95 -14.82
CA GLY A 34 -11.61 -13.49 -14.86
C GLY A 34 -10.90 -13.33 -16.21
N PHE A 35 -11.43 -12.51 -17.12
CA PHE A 35 -10.80 -12.23 -18.41
C PHE A 35 -9.36 -11.71 -18.25
N LEU A 36 -9.10 -10.90 -17.23
CA LEU A 36 -7.78 -10.36 -16.92
C LEU A 36 -6.78 -11.42 -16.44
N ASN A 37 -7.24 -12.59 -15.99
CA ASN A 37 -6.37 -13.70 -15.59
C ASN A 37 -5.80 -14.45 -16.79
N ILE A 38 -6.47 -14.38 -17.94
CA ILE A 38 -6.19 -15.21 -19.13
C ILE A 38 -5.59 -14.36 -20.26
N HIS A 39 -5.98 -13.09 -20.34
CA HIS A 39 -5.66 -12.21 -21.46
C HIS A 39 -4.81 -11.00 -21.04
N ASP A 40 -4.11 -10.41 -22.00
CA ASP A 40 -3.37 -9.17 -21.77
C ASP A 40 -4.34 -8.03 -21.40
N PRO A 41 -4.17 -7.41 -20.20
CA PRO A 41 -4.96 -6.25 -19.78
C PRO A 41 -4.98 -5.10 -20.79
N GLY A 42 -3.93 -4.98 -21.63
CA GLY A 42 -3.85 -3.99 -22.68
C GLY A 42 -5.01 -4.06 -23.70
N ILE A 43 -5.66 -5.22 -23.85
CA ILE A 43 -6.83 -5.35 -24.70
C ILE A 43 -8.00 -4.56 -24.10
N LEU A 44 -8.27 -4.69 -22.80
CA LEU A 44 -9.34 -3.96 -22.13
C LEU A 44 -9.03 -2.47 -22.04
N ILE A 45 -7.77 -2.08 -21.87
CA ILE A 45 -7.34 -0.66 -21.90
C ILE A 45 -7.66 -0.07 -23.27
N ARG A 46 -7.26 -0.71 -24.39
CA ARG A 46 -7.57 -0.24 -25.74
C ARG A 46 -9.07 -0.15 -25.99
N LEU A 47 -9.86 -1.08 -25.44
CA LEU A 47 -11.32 -0.98 -25.50
C LEU A 47 -11.83 0.24 -24.71
N ALA A 48 -11.30 0.51 -23.52
CA ALA A 48 -11.65 1.68 -22.73
C ALA A 48 -11.25 2.99 -23.43
N GLU A 49 -10.12 3.03 -24.13
CA GLU A 49 -9.68 4.18 -24.94
C GLU A 49 -10.65 4.54 -26.08
N SER A 50 -11.43 3.55 -26.56
CA SER A 50 -12.44 3.79 -27.60
C SER A 50 -13.72 4.48 -27.09
N ILE A 51 -13.86 4.64 -25.77
CA ILE A 51 -14.96 5.37 -25.14
C ILE A 51 -14.79 6.86 -25.43
N GLY A 52 -15.85 7.50 -25.97
CA GLY A 52 -15.84 8.92 -26.37
C GLY A 52 -15.96 9.87 -25.18
N ASP A 53 -16.73 9.50 -24.16
CA ASP A 53 -16.87 10.29 -22.94
C ASP A 53 -15.62 10.12 -22.06
N ARG A 54 -14.92 11.25 -21.80
CA ARG A 54 -13.68 11.25 -21.04
C ARG A 54 -13.86 10.71 -19.62
N GLY A 55 -14.92 11.11 -18.92
CA GLY A 55 -15.15 10.68 -17.53
C GLY A 55 -15.49 9.20 -17.43
N ILE A 56 -16.21 8.65 -18.42
CA ILE A 56 -16.52 7.21 -18.50
C ILE A 56 -15.24 6.43 -18.85
N LYS A 57 -14.43 6.93 -19.79
CA LYS A 57 -13.14 6.35 -20.18
C LYS A 57 -12.22 6.22 -18.97
N GLU A 58 -11.99 7.32 -18.24
CA GLU A 58 -11.13 7.35 -17.06
C GLU A 58 -11.58 6.36 -15.99
N ARG A 59 -12.89 6.27 -15.72
CA ARG A 59 -13.45 5.29 -14.78
C ARG A 59 -13.27 3.85 -15.24
N ALA A 60 -13.39 3.59 -16.54
CA ALA A 60 -13.18 2.27 -17.12
C ALA A 60 -11.72 1.82 -16.94
N ILE A 61 -10.75 2.68 -17.28
CA ILE A 61 -9.32 2.40 -17.10
C ILE A 61 -9.02 2.19 -15.61
N SER A 62 -9.50 3.07 -14.74
CA SER A 62 -9.34 2.93 -13.28
C SER A 62 -9.85 1.58 -12.76
N SER A 63 -11.04 1.17 -13.18
CA SER A 63 -11.63 -0.12 -12.80
C SER A 63 -10.77 -1.30 -13.24
N ILE A 64 -10.25 -1.28 -14.48
CA ILE A 64 -9.36 -2.32 -15.00
C ILE A 64 -8.08 -2.39 -14.16
N VAL A 65 -7.46 -1.25 -13.91
CA VAL A 65 -6.19 -1.13 -13.19
C VAL A 65 -6.31 -1.64 -11.76
N ILE A 66 -7.37 -1.28 -11.04
CA ILE A 66 -7.65 -1.78 -9.68
C ILE A 66 -7.87 -3.30 -9.69
N LYS A 67 -8.56 -3.84 -10.69
CA LYS A 67 -8.75 -5.30 -10.82
C LYS A 67 -7.45 -6.03 -11.06
N ILE A 68 -6.53 -5.47 -11.87
CA ILE A 68 -5.19 -6.02 -12.06
C ILE A 68 -4.44 -6.08 -10.72
N ALA A 69 -4.52 -5.02 -9.90
CA ALA A 69 -3.92 -5.01 -8.57
C ALA A 69 -4.51 -6.10 -7.67
N LYS A 70 -5.84 -6.25 -7.64
CA LYS A 70 -6.52 -7.30 -6.87
C LYS A 70 -6.12 -8.71 -7.30
N ILE A 71 -5.98 -8.95 -8.60
CA ILE A 71 -5.47 -10.22 -9.13
C ILE A 71 -4.03 -10.45 -8.63
N GLY A 72 -3.19 -9.41 -8.64
CA GLY A 72 -1.84 -9.47 -8.07
C GLY A 72 -1.84 -9.94 -6.62
N VAL A 73 -2.76 -9.40 -5.81
CA VAL A 73 -2.95 -9.81 -4.40
C VAL A 73 -3.39 -11.28 -4.31
N GLN A 74 -4.41 -11.68 -5.08
CA GLN A 74 -4.94 -13.05 -5.08
C GLN A 74 -3.91 -14.09 -5.50
N LEU A 75 -3.13 -13.78 -6.55
CA LEU A 75 -2.08 -14.66 -7.07
C LEU A 75 -0.76 -14.55 -6.29
N LYS A 76 -0.68 -13.65 -5.30
CA LYS A 76 0.54 -13.31 -4.57
C LYS A 76 1.70 -12.93 -5.50
N ASN A 77 1.39 -12.21 -6.57
CA ASN A 77 2.33 -11.84 -7.62
C ASN A 77 2.46 -10.31 -7.72
N ARG A 78 3.62 -9.80 -7.30
CA ARG A 78 3.91 -8.37 -7.28
C ARG A 78 4.09 -7.74 -8.66
N ASP A 79 4.37 -8.52 -9.70
CA ASP A 79 4.49 -7.98 -11.06
C ASP A 79 3.17 -7.40 -11.56
N TYR A 80 2.05 -8.00 -11.16
CA TYR A 80 0.72 -7.44 -11.43
C TYR A 80 0.51 -6.09 -10.75
N LEU A 81 1.01 -5.92 -9.52
CA LEU A 81 0.94 -4.65 -8.82
C LEU A 81 1.78 -3.57 -9.51
N GLN A 82 3.02 -3.89 -9.88
CA GLN A 82 3.89 -2.98 -10.63
C GLN A 82 3.26 -2.59 -11.97
N ARG A 83 2.67 -3.56 -12.68
CA ARG A 83 1.95 -3.32 -13.93
C ARG A 83 0.74 -2.41 -13.70
N ALA A 84 -0.04 -2.64 -12.65
CA ALA A 84 -1.17 -1.79 -12.30
C ALA A 84 -0.73 -0.33 -12.06
N VAL A 85 0.35 -0.12 -11.28
CA VAL A 85 0.92 1.23 -11.08
C VAL A 85 1.35 1.84 -12.40
N GLY A 86 2.08 1.11 -13.26
CA GLY A 86 2.47 1.61 -14.58
C GLY A 86 1.29 2.03 -15.45
N LEU A 87 0.17 1.31 -15.38
CA LEU A 87 -1.04 1.63 -16.16
C LEU A 87 -1.82 2.83 -15.61
N THR A 88 -1.53 3.36 -14.43
CA THR A 88 -2.17 4.59 -13.93
C THR A 88 -1.85 5.80 -14.80
N CYS A 89 -0.72 5.79 -15.54
CA CYS A 89 -0.37 6.88 -16.46
C CYS A 89 -1.34 7.00 -17.66
N GLU A 90 -2.09 5.94 -18.00
CA GLU A 90 -3.13 5.98 -19.04
C GLU A 90 -4.40 6.75 -18.59
N ILE A 91 -4.46 7.15 -17.31
CA ILE A 91 -5.56 7.94 -16.76
C ILE A 91 -5.20 9.42 -16.89
N ASP A 92 -5.88 10.15 -17.76
CA ASP A 92 -5.62 11.58 -18.00
C ASP A 92 -5.99 12.46 -16.81
N GLY A 93 -7.08 12.14 -16.09
CA GLY A 93 -7.57 12.89 -14.93
C GLY A 93 -6.70 12.67 -13.70
N GLN A 94 -6.05 13.71 -13.21
CA GLN A 94 -5.18 13.63 -12.02
C GLN A 94 -5.90 13.12 -10.77
N GLU A 95 -7.16 13.53 -10.56
CA GLU A 95 -7.95 13.07 -9.40
C GLU A 95 -8.27 11.57 -9.49
N THR A 96 -8.71 11.11 -10.67
CA THR A 96 -9.01 9.70 -10.92
C THR A 96 -7.74 8.86 -10.81
N ARG A 97 -6.62 9.35 -11.37
CA ARG A 97 -5.30 8.70 -11.26
C ARG A 97 -4.88 8.55 -9.79
N SER A 98 -4.96 9.63 -9.02
CA SER A 98 -4.59 9.65 -7.60
C SER A 98 -5.46 8.69 -6.77
N ALA A 99 -6.78 8.68 -6.98
CA ALA A 99 -7.68 7.77 -6.30
C ALA A 99 -7.41 6.29 -6.68
N THR A 100 -7.10 6.03 -7.96
CA THR A 100 -6.73 4.70 -8.45
C THR A 100 -5.43 4.22 -7.80
N LEU A 101 -4.41 5.09 -7.76
CA LEU A 101 -3.12 4.78 -7.14
C LEU A 101 -3.27 4.50 -5.63
N SER A 102 -4.09 5.28 -4.92
CA SER A 102 -4.42 5.03 -3.51
C SER A 102 -5.02 3.63 -3.32
N SER A 103 -5.98 3.24 -4.16
CA SER A 103 -6.57 1.89 -4.11
C SER A 103 -5.56 0.78 -4.39
N ILE A 104 -4.58 1.00 -5.29
CA ILE A 104 -3.50 0.04 -5.54
C ILE A 104 -2.60 -0.09 -4.31
N ILE A 105 -2.26 1.04 -3.65
CA ILE A 105 -1.44 1.03 -2.44
C ILE A 105 -2.13 0.24 -1.32
N ASP A 106 -3.45 0.40 -1.15
CA ASP A 106 -4.21 -0.34 -0.15
C ASP A 106 -4.14 -1.86 -0.40
N GLU A 107 -4.37 -2.30 -1.64
CA GLU A 107 -4.28 -3.71 -2.03
C GLU A 107 -2.85 -4.25 -1.88
N ALA A 108 -1.85 -3.46 -2.29
CA ALA A 108 -0.44 -3.83 -2.20
C ALA A 108 0.03 -3.92 -0.73
N SER A 109 -0.45 -3.03 0.16
CA SER A 109 -0.14 -3.05 1.59
C SER A 109 -0.63 -4.33 2.23
N LEU A 110 -1.85 -4.76 1.88
CA LEU A 110 -2.43 -6.01 2.37
C LEU A 110 -1.58 -7.21 1.93
N LEU A 111 -1.19 -7.28 0.66
CA LEU A 111 -0.36 -8.36 0.12
C LEU A 111 1.01 -8.39 0.79
N ALA A 112 1.68 -7.24 0.85
CA ALA A 112 3.00 -7.12 1.43
C ALA A 112 3.01 -7.53 2.92
N ALA A 113 1.98 -7.12 3.68
CA ALA A 113 1.81 -7.51 5.07
C ALA A 113 1.58 -9.02 5.23
N GLN A 114 0.83 -9.66 4.32
CA GLN A 114 0.58 -11.11 4.34
C GLN A 114 1.83 -11.93 3.96
N GLN A 115 2.63 -11.44 3.02
CA GLN A 115 3.83 -12.13 2.55
C GLN A 115 5.07 -11.83 3.39
N GLY A 116 5.02 -10.79 4.22
CA GLY A 116 6.20 -10.24 4.88
C GLY A 116 7.19 -9.67 3.86
N ASP A 117 6.69 -8.95 2.84
CA ASP A 117 7.50 -8.31 1.79
C ASP A 117 7.78 -6.84 2.15
N LEU A 118 8.83 -6.62 2.93
CA LEU A 118 9.24 -5.28 3.35
C LEU A 118 9.65 -4.40 2.15
N ASP A 119 10.30 -4.98 1.12
CA ASP A 119 10.70 -4.25 -0.08
C ASP A 119 9.48 -3.66 -0.82
N LEU A 120 8.40 -4.43 -0.93
CA LEU A 120 7.15 -3.93 -1.51
C LEU A 120 6.55 -2.80 -0.66
N LEU A 121 6.53 -2.93 0.68
CA LEU A 121 6.04 -1.87 1.58
C LEU A 121 6.84 -0.57 1.40
N LEU A 122 8.16 -0.65 1.30
CA LEU A 122 9.00 0.52 1.11
C LEU A 122 8.84 1.16 -0.28
N ARG A 123 8.61 0.37 -1.33
CA ARG A 123 8.30 0.90 -2.68
C ARG A 123 6.99 1.69 -2.70
N MET A 124 5.98 1.28 -1.94
CA MET A 124 4.72 2.00 -1.87
C MET A 124 4.86 3.41 -1.29
N ARG A 125 5.89 3.67 -0.45
CA ARG A 125 6.23 5.03 -0.01
C ARG A 125 6.50 5.97 -1.19
N ALA A 126 7.22 5.50 -2.21
CA ALA A 126 7.45 6.30 -3.42
C ALA A 126 6.14 6.58 -4.16
N TRP A 127 5.26 5.58 -4.29
CA TRP A 127 3.95 5.74 -4.93
C TRP A 127 3.03 6.69 -4.16
N SER A 128 3.07 6.67 -2.82
CA SER A 128 2.27 7.59 -2.01
C SER A 128 2.66 9.05 -2.21
N GLY A 129 3.91 9.34 -2.58
CA GLY A 129 4.38 10.67 -2.93
C GLY A 129 3.78 11.23 -4.22
N GLU A 130 3.22 10.38 -5.09
CA GLU A 130 2.56 10.79 -6.33
C GLU A 130 1.06 11.13 -6.14
N LEU A 131 0.52 10.94 -4.93
CA LEU A 131 -0.88 11.21 -4.64
C LEU A 131 -1.14 12.71 -4.57
N LEU A 132 -2.13 13.17 -5.35
CA LEU A 132 -2.48 14.59 -5.48
C LEU A 132 -3.02 15.20 -4.18
N LYS A 133 -3.85 14.43 -3.46
CA LYS A 133 -4.49 14.88 -2.23
C LYS A 133 -3.65 14.45 -1.04
N GLN A 134 -3.24 15.42 -0.23
CA GLN A 134 -2.45 15.15 0.98
C GLN A 134 -3.14 14.16 1.93
N GLU A 135 -4.47 14.21 2.03
CA GLU A 135 -5.25 13.28 2.86
C GLU A 135 -5.09 11.82 2.39
N LEU A 136 -5.10 11.58 1.07
CA LEU A 136 -4.88 10.24 0.50
C LEU A 136 -3.44 9.77 0.74
N ALA A 137 -2.45 10.67 0.59
CA ALA A 137 -1.06 10.34 0.85
C ALA A 137 -0.83 9.98 2.32
N VAL A 138 -1.42 10.73 3.24
CA VAL A 138 -1.36 10.47 4.69
C VAL A 138 -2.01 9.14 5.03
N TYR A 139 -3.18 8.85 4.47
CA TYR A 139 -3.87 7.56 4.67
C TYR A 139 -3.04 6.38 4.12
N ALA A 140 -2.51 6.51 2.89
CA ALA A 140 -1.65 5.50 2.29
C ALA A 140 -0.39 5.24 3.13
N MET A 141 0.27 6.31 3.63
CA MET A 141 1.43 6.17 4.52
C MET A 141 1.08 5.45 5.82
N ALA A 142 -0.08 5.73 6.43
CA ALA A 142 -0.53 5.04 7.63
C ALA A 142 -0.72 3.54 7.38
N ASN A 143 -1.32 3.15 6.26
CA ASN A 143 -1.49 1.74 5.87
C ASN A 143 -0.13 1.04 5.61
N ILE A 144 0.82 1.73 5.00
CA ILE A 144 2.18 1.22 4.81
C ILE A 144 2.85 0.98 6.17
N ILE A 145 2.76 1.94 7.09
CA ILE A 145 3.31 1.82 8.44
C ILE A 145 2.70 0.62 9.18
N ASP A 146 1.39 0.40 9.07
CA ASP A 146 0.72 -0.75 9.67
C ASP A 146 1.24 -2.08 9.11
N GLY A 147 1.48 -2.14 7.80
CA GLY A 147 2.11 -3.28 7.15
C GLY A 147 3.54 -3.52 7.65
N VAL A 148 4.34 -2.47 7.77
CA VAL A 148 5.73 -2.55 8.27
C VAL A 148 5.76 -2.98 9.74
N ILE A 149 4.88 -2.44 10.58
CA ILE A 149 4.75 -2.85 11.99
C ILE A 149 4.42 -4.33 12.09
N LYS A 150 3.46 -4.81 11.31
CA LYS A 150 3.10 -6.23 11.30
C LYS A 150 4.29 -7.10 10.90
N TYR A 151 4.97 -6.75 9.79
CA TYR A 151 6.20 -7.42 9.37
C TYR A 151 7.25 -7.44 10.48
N ALA A 152 7.49 -6.29 11.12
CA ALA A 152 8.49 -6.14 12.16
C ALA A 152 8.22 -7.06 13.37
N ILE A 153 6.96 -7.17 13.80
CA ILE A 153 6.55 -8.05 14.89
C ILE A 153 6.74 -9.52 14.49
N ASP A 154 6.28 -9.92 13.31
CA ASP A 154 6.33 -11.30 12.82
C ASP A 154 7.79 -11.78 12.63
N ARG A 155 8.70 -10.85 12.27
CA ARG A 155 10.13 -11.12 12.05
C ARG A 155 11.04 -10.74 13.22
N LYS A 156 10.49 -10.19 14.31
CA LYS A 156 11.24 -9.65 15.44
C LYS A 156 12.30 -8.62 15.00
N SER A 157 11.97 -7.81 13.98
CA SER A 157 12.90 -6.89 13.32
C SER A 157 12.75 -5.46 13.82
N SER A 158 13.70 -5.01 14.64
CA SER A 158 13.79 -3.61 15.07
C SER A 158 14.13 -2.67 13.90
N ASP A 159 14.91 -3.15 12.92
CA ASP A 159 15.27 -2.35 11.74
C ASP A 159 14.04 -1.99 10.89
N ALA A 160 13.09 -2.92 10.77
CA ALA A 160 11.83 -2.62 10.09
C ALA A 160 11.01 -1.55 10.83
N LEU A 161 11.02 -1.51 12.16
CA LEU A 161 10.38 -0.44 12.92
C LEU A 161 11.06 0.92 12.73
N GLU A 162 12.37 0.96 12.49
CA GLU A 162 13.06 2.21 12.13
C GLU A 162 12.54 2.74 10.79
N GLU A 163 12.30 1.87 9.81
CA GLU A 163 11.70 2.28 8.53
C GLU A 163 10.28 2.83 8.75
N ALA A 164 9.45 2.17 9.57
CA ALA A 164 8.13 2.68 9.94
C ALA A 164 8.20 4.07 10.58
N TYR A 165 9.17 4.28 11.48
CA TYR A 165 9.41 5.57 12.13
C TYR A 165 9.83 6.66 11.13
N LEU A 166 10.71 6.32 10.17
CA LEU A 166 11.12 7.25 9.11
C LEU A 166 9.95 7.65 8.21
N ILE A 167 9.08 6.70 7.86
CA ILE A 167 7.86 7.00 7.09
C ILE A 167 6.92 7.90 7.89
N ALA A 168 6.73 7.62 9.19
CA ALA A 168 5.86 8.43 10.05
C ALA A 168 6.34 9.88 10.19
N LYS A 169 7.64 10.14 10.11
CA LYS A 169 8.19 11.52 10.11
C LYS A 169 7.75 12.36 8.92
N ASP A 170 7.48 11.75 7.78
CA ASP A 170 7.04 12.45 6.57
C ASP A 170 5.56 12.86 6.62
N ILE A 171 4.82 12.39 7.63
CA ILE A 171 3.40 12.73 7.81
C ILE A 171 3.28 14.15 8.39
N ASN A 172 2.63 15.03 7.62
CA ASN A 172 2.46 16.43 8.01
C ASN A 172 1.41 16.66 9.10
N ASP A 173 0.45 15.72 9.30
CA ASP A 173 -0.54 15.80 10.37
C ASP A 173 0.12 15.48 11.73
N PRO A 174 0.23 16.49 12.64
CA PRO A 174 0.92 16.28 13.91
C PRO A 174 0.20 15.29 14.83
N SER A 175 -1.14 15.25 14.78
CA SER A 175 -1.95 14.35 15.64
C SER A 175 -1.77 12.90 15.22
N LEU A 176 -1.93 12.63 13.93
CA LEU A 176 -1.74 11.28 13.37
C LEU A 176 -0.28 10.83 13.54
N ARG A 177 0.69 11.72 13.27
CA ARG A 177 2.10 11.43 13.47
C ARG A 177 2.42 11.01 14.90
N ALA A 178 1.87 11.73 15.89
CA ALA A 178 2.05 11.39 17.31
C ALA A 178 1.45 10.02 17.65
N GLN A 179 0.26 9.70 17.13
CA GLN A 179 -0.37 8.38 17.31
C GLN A 179 0.48 7.26 16.70
N LEU A 180 1.03 7.48 15.51
CA LEU A 180 1.89 6.49 14.84
C LEU A 180 3.21 6.30 15.59
N PHE A 181 3.82 7.38 16.11
CA PHE A 181 5.01 7.26 16.94
C PHE A 181 4.74 6.48 18.23
N GLU A 182 3.58 6.70 18.89
CA GLU A 182 3.19 5.92 20.06
C GLU A 182 3.09 4.44 19.72
N ARG A 183 2.41 4.09 18.64
CA ARG A 183 2.27 2.69 18.19
C ARG A 183 3.62 2.06 17.84
N ILE A 184 4.49 2.78 17.13
CA ILE A 184 5.82 2.29 16.77
C ILE A 184 6.66 2.05 18.04
N ALA A 185 6.62 2.99 19.00
CA ALA A 185 7.33 2.87 20.27
C ALA A 185 6.84 1.66 21.09
N GLU A 186 5.51 1.45 21.18
CA GLU A 186 4.94 0.26 21.80
C GLU A 186 5.41 -1.03 21.11
N CYS A 187 5.53 -1.03 19.77
CA CYS A 187 6.01 -2.18 19.02
C CYS A 187 7.50 -2.46 19.26
N PHE A 188 8.34 -1.43 19.41
CA PHE A 188 9.73 -1.63 19.83
C PHE A 188 9.82 -2.34 21.19
N VAL A 189 9.04 -1.90 22.16
CA VAL A 189 8.96 -2.55 23.48
C VAL A 189 8.48 -4.00 23.33
N ARG A 190 7.41 -4.22 22.56
CA ARG A 190 6.87 -5.57 22.32
C ARG A 190 7.89 -6.51 21.67
N ILE A 191 8.65 -6.06 20.69
CA ILE A 191 9.72 -6.85 20.06
C ILE A 191 10.80 -7.20 21.09
N GLY A 192 11.22 -6.24 21.91
CA GLY A 192 12.15 -6.50 22.99
C GLY A 192 11.66 -7.58 23.94
N CYS A 193 10.37 -7.54 24.33
CA CYS A 193 9.74 -8.58 25.16
C CYS A 193 9.73 -9.96 24.48
N ILE A 194 9.42 -10.01 23.18
CA ILE A 194 9.36 -11.26 22.40
C ILE A 194 10.76 -11.88 22.33
N ILE A 195 11.79 -11.06 22.05
CA ILE A 195 13.19 -11.55 21.98
C ILE A 195 13.61 -12.16 23.31
N LEU A 196 13.27 -11.53 24.44
CA LEU A 196 13.63 -12.07 25.76
C LEU A 196 12.90 -13.37 26.12
N ARG A 197 11.63 -13.51 25.69
CA ARG A 197 10.84 -14.72 25.98
C ARG A 197 11.14 -15.90 25.06
N GLU A 198 11.50 -15.60 23.83
CA GLU A 198 11.77 -16.59 22.78
C GLU A 198 13.14 -16.33 22.16
N PRO A 199 14.23 -16.60 22.90
CA PRO A 199 15.55 -16.36 22.39
C PRO A 199 15.79 -17.19 21.13
N SER A 200 16.26 -16.52 20.08
CA SER A 200 16.45 -17.12 18.75
C SER A 200 17.91 -17.44 18.46
N SER A 201 18.82 -16.84 19.20
CA SER A 201 20.25 -16.96 18.95
C SER A 201 20.91 -18.00 19.86
N VAL A 202 22.04 -18.48 19.39
CA VAL A 202 22.90 -19.40 20.14
C VAL A 202 23.52 -18.71 21.36
N THR A 203 23.50 -17.38 21.41
CA THR A 203 24.08 -16.58 22.48
C THR A 203 23.03 -15.70 23.17
N ALA A 204 22.70 -16.01 24.41
CA ALA A 204 21.78 -15.21 25.25
C ALA A 204 22.22 -13.73 25.36
N VAL A 205 23.50 -13.43 25.19
CA VAL A 205 24.05 -12.07 25.24
C VAL A 205 23.58 -11.23 24.01
N GLU A 206 23.53 -11.84 22.82
CA GLU A 206 23.07 -11.13 21.60
C GLU A 206 21.59 -10.82 21.70
N ASP A 207 20.76 -11.78 22.13
CA ASP A 207 19.33 -11.58 22.32
C ASP A 207 19.06 -10.50 23.37
N PHE A 208 19.77 -10.51 24.50
CA PHE A 208 19.65 -9.47 25.51
C PHE A 208 20.05 -8.09 24.97
N THR A 209 21.11 -8.00 24.18
CA THR A 209 21.58 -6.75 23.57
C THR A 209 20.57 -6.23 22.55
N ALA A 210 19.97 -7.10 21.73
CA ALA A 210 18.94 -6.76 20.77
C ALA A 210 17.66 -6.26 21.47
N ALA A 211 17.20 -6.96 22.50
CA ALA A 211 16.06 -6.56 23.31
C ALA A 211 16.28 -5.18 23.96
N LYS A 212 17.45 -5.00 24.60
CA LYS A 212 17.83 -3.72 25.21
C LYS A 212 17.82 -2.57 24.20
N ARG A 213 18.37 -2.78 23.00
CA ARG A 213 18.33 -1.77 21.92
C ARG A 213 16.91 -1.39 21.55
N SER A 214 16.01 -2.36 21.39
CA SER A 214 14.60 -2.12 21.08
C SER A 214 13.91 -1.31 22.19
N PHE A 215 14.12 -1.64 23.47
CA PHE A 215 13.57 -0.88 24.58
C PHE A 215 14.04 0.57 24.60
N TYR A 216 15.37 0.80 24.50
CA TYR A 216 15.90 2.16 24.48
C TYR A 216 15.40 2.96 23.29
N ARG A 217 15.20 2.32 22.14
CA ARG A 217 14.67 3.00 20.98
C ARG A 217 13.21 3.43 21.18
N GLY A 218 12.37 2.54 21.69
CA GLY A 218 10.98 2.88 22.04
C GLY A 218 10.89 4.06 23.02
N LEU A 219 11.71 4.04 24.08
CA LEU A 219 11.78 5.15 25.04
C LEU A 219 12.27 6.45 24.42
N ALA A 220 13.26 6.39 23.51
CA ALA A 220 13.78 7.57 22.84
C ALA A 220 12.70 8.25 21.99
N ILE A 221 11.90 7.49 21.22
CA ILE A 221 10.79 8.02 20.42
C ILE A 221 9.78 8.72 21.33
N ILE A 222 9.41 8.11 22.47
CA ILE A 222 8.44 8.69 23.39
C ILE A 222 8.96 10.01 23.98
N SER A 223 10.21 10.03 24.45
CA SER A 223 10.77 11.20 25.10
C SER A 223 11.00 12.37 24.14
N GLN A 224 11.36 12.08 22.89
CA GLN A 224 11.72 13.10 21.90
C GLN A 224 10.54 13.59 21.09
N ASP A 225 9.66 12.67 20.64
CA ASP A 225 8.66 12.96 19.62
C ASP A 225 7.22 13.04 20.16
N ILE A 226 6.90 12.27 21.20
CA ILE A 226 5.51 12.20 21.72
C ILE A 226 5.31 13.21 22.87
N LYS A 227 6.31 13.38 23.71
CA LYS A 227 6.27 14.27 24.90
C LYS A 227 5.04 14.06 25.81
N SER A 228 4.48 12.86 25.81
CA SER A 228 3.32 12.50 26.62
C SER A 228 3.76 11.81 27.91
N PRO A 229 3.53 12.42 29.09
CA PRO A 229 3.88 11.79 30.37
C PRO A 229 3.16 10.46 30.61
N GLN A 230 1.92 10.34 30.13
CA GLN A 230 1.12 9.12 30.33
C GLN A 230 1.67 7.92 29.56
N VAL A 231 2.12 8.14 28.33
CA VAL A 231 2.71 7.07 27.50
C VAL A 231 4.06 6.66 28.06
N SER A 232 4.88 7.62 28.50
CA SER A 232 6.16 7.34 29.15
C SER A 232 6.00 6.50 30.40
N LEU A 233 5.01 6.79 31.26
CA LEU A 233 4.71 6.00 32.46
C LEU A 233 4.22 4.59 32.12
N LYS A 234 3.37 4.44 31.13
CA LYS A 234 2.85 3.12 30.69
C LYS A 234 3.99 2.22 30.22
N ILE A 235 4.92 2.75 29.42
CA ILE A 235 6.05 1.99 28.90
C ILE A 235 7.11 1.74 29.97
N ALA A 236 7.40 2.70 30.83
CA ALA A 236 8.28 2.49 31.98
C ALA A 236 7.75 1.35 32.89
N GLY A 237 6.44 1.31 33.16
CA GLY A 237 5.83 0.21 33.92
C GLY A 237 5.95 -1.14 33.23
N ILE A 238 5.86 -1.22 31.89
CA ILE A 238 6.09 -2.47 31.14
C ILE A 238 7.56 -2.91 31.24
N ILE A 239 8.50 -1.97 31.13
CA ILE A 239 9.92 -2.25 31.23
C ILE A 239 10.30 -2.74 32.66
N ASP A 240 9.76 -2.11 33.70
CA ASP A 240 9.97 -2.52 35.08
C ASP A 240 9.48 -3.94 35.35
N ILE A 241 8.32 -4.32 34.79
CA ILE A 241 7.81 -5.70 34.92
C ILE A 241 8.74 -6.71 34.24
N ILE A 242 9.41 -6.34 33.15
CA ILE A 242 10.30 -7.24 32.41
C ILE A 242 11.65 -7.38 33.06
N ILE A 243 12.16 -6.31 33.70
CA ILE A 243 13.47 -6.31 34.38
C ILE A 243 13.41 -7.03 35.73
N THR A 244 12.23 -7.02 36.37
CA THR A 244 12.02 -7.60 37.70
C THR A 244 11.59 -9.07 37.68
N HIS A 245 11.26 -9.65 36.54
CA HIS A 245 10.88 -11.04 36.31
C HIS A 245 11.80 -11.73 35.30
#